data_b0ab5afc19b2b644f49bd7f98dbdbaf1
#
_entry.id   b0ab5afc19b2b644f49bd7f98dbdbaf1
#
_cell.length_a   1.000
_cell.length_b   1.000
_cell.length_c   1.000
_cell.angle_alpha   90.00
_cell.angle_beta   90.00
_cell.angle_gamma   90.00
#
_symmetry.space_group_name_H-M   'P 1'
#
loop_
_entity.id
_entity.type
_entity.pdbx_description
1 polymer ?
#
loop_
_entity_poly.entity_id
_entity_poly.type
_entity_poly.pdbx_seq_one_letter_code
_entity_poly.pdbx_strand_id
1 'polypeptide(L)'
;METTFTRRSFLQLKKSSINRVIHLDPEWPTPEMAKIELENLESDPIVFKLPLPQEKPKKLFTKTTLNKLSSADWSLEKAAHLLRRISPGLNYNDIKHFADIGLNATIKEIFRVRHKPQIPGEWVNEEIPDFREFSTAQRQEYQKTYRQRRIELIEWWQNLILKDEISVREKMTLFWHDHFATNAQKVYFPQAIYEQNDVIRENCIGNFKTLLRGVTFGPAMMIWLDTRKNRKNSPNENFARELMELFTMGVDTYSQDDVLNASKAFTGYSTDGYKTNYLFDYKRGEGDYWQAYHDFGRKTFLGKGGYLNGDDIIDIILEQEVVAYFICEKIYKWFVYELVDEEFVTEMANIFRQSNYEIFPVLEFLFSSEHFYDENFRGAHIQDPTFHTLGLIRNSGHKDSIFPERYIQQRIQLMGMVLFYPPDVNGWTGHRSWINSITLPLRKLYATQFFDPKIDSRLKFETNLTELIKDLPNPNNARELVKDLALVYFGFPLAESMENKLVEILMDGASEYDWDINAEGADYRINILFKYILRLPEAQLI
;
A
#
# COMPACT_ATOMS: atom_id res chain seq x y z
N MET A 1 27.70 21.53 13.71
CA MET A 1 28.29 21.57 12.35
C MET A 1 27.14 21.38 11.36
N GLU A 2 26.68 22.48 10.79
CA GLU A 2 25.63 22.45 9.76
C GLU A 2 26.24 21.92 8.46
N THR A 3 25.82 20.75 8.03
CA THR A 3 26.18 20.22 6.71
C THR A 3 25.24 20.81 5.68
N THR A 4 25.67 21.86 5.00
CA THR A 4 25.01 22.44 3.84
C THR A 4 24.98 21.42 2.68
N PHE A 5 23.82 20.85 2.40
CA PHE A 5 23.59 20.06 1.20
C PHE A 5 23.68 20.93 -0.05
N THR A 6 24.67 20.69 -0.88
CA THR A 6 24.85 21.43 -2.15
C THR A 6 24.02 20.79 -3.27
N ARG A 7 23.62 21.61 -4.24
CA ARG A 7 22.88 21.21 -5.47
C ARG A 7 23.56 20.03 -6.22
N ARG A 8 24.85 19.83 -6.03
CA ARG A 8 25.67 18.78 -6.65
C ARG A 8 25.50 17.42 -5.95
N SER A 9 25.30 17.38 -4.64
CA SER A 9 25.00 16.14 -3.88
C SER A 9 23.58 15.64 -4.18
N PHE A 10 22.62 16.53 -4.39
CA PHE A 10 21.26 16.18 -4.81
C PHE A 10 21.21 15.54 -6.21
N LEU A 11 22.04 16.00 -7.15
CA LEU A 11 22.14 15.43 -8.51
C LEU A 11 22.89 14.10 -8.54
N GLN A 12 23.80 13.85 -7.60
CA GLN A 12 24.48 12.54 -7.48
C GLN A 12 23.58 11.48 -6.84
N LEU A 13 22.75 11.85 -5.87
CA LEU A 13 21.70 10.97 -5.34
C LEU A 13 20.65 10.60 -6.41
N LYS A 14 20.28 11.54 -7.30
CA LYS A 14 19.42 11.25 -8.45
C LYS A 14 20.00 10.23 -9.43
N LYS A 15 21.31 10.27 -9.71
CA LYS A 15 21.93 9.29 -10.61
C LYS A 15 22.01 7.87 -10.02
N SER A 16 22.19 7.74 -8.71
CA SER A 16 22.28 6.41 -8.07
C SER A 16 20.91 5.75 -7.89
N SER A 17 19.85 6.52 -7.62
CA SER A 17 18.49 5.97 -7.46
C SER A 17 17.85 5.60 -8.81
N ILE A 18 18.09 6.38 -9.87
CA ILE A 18 17.58 6.07 -11.22
C ILE A 18 18.26 4.81 -11.79
N ASN A 19 19.56 4.62 -11.57
CA ASN A 19 20.29 3.45 -12.07
C ASN A 19 20.00 2.15 -11.30
N ARG A 20 19.43 2.19 -10.09
CA ARG A 20 19.03 0.97 -9.34
C ARG A 20 17.68 0.39 -9.72
N VAL A 21 16.80 1.20 -10.31
CA VAL A 21 15.47 0.77 -10.77
C VAL A 21 15.53 0.05 -12.13
N ILE A 22 16.63 0.13 -12.89
CA ILE A 22 16.68 -0.19 -14.33
C ILE A 22 17.23 -1.59 -14.65
N HIS A 23 17.40 -2.49 -13.71
CA HIS A 23 17.68 -3.91 -14.04
C HIS A 23 16.44 -4.81 -13.95
N LEU A 24 15.27 -4.24 -14.11
CA LEU A 24 14.06 -4.98 -14.43
C LEU A 24 14.08 -5.25 -15.93
N ASP A 25 13.80 -6.50 -16.29
CA ASP A 25 13.56 -7.07 -17.60
C ASP A 25 13.50 -6.10 -18.81
N PRO A 26 14.22 -6.36 -19.92
CA PRO A 26 14.28 -5.46 -21.10
C PRO A 26 12.92 -5.13 -21.75
N GLU A 27 11.83 -5.81 -21.39
CA GLU A 27 10.46 -5.50 -21.83
C GLU A 27 9.68 -4.56 -20.89
N TRP A 28 10.31 -4.04 -19.84
CA TRP A 28 9.63 -3.13 -18.92
C TRP A 28 9.71 -1.68 -19.42
N PRO A 29 8.66 -0.84 -19.16
CA PRO A 29 8.65 0.53 -19.66
C PRO A 29 9.88 1.30 -19.19
N THR A 30 10.57 1.90 -20.17
CA THR A 30 11.78 2.68 -19.95
C THR A 30 11.45 4.13 -19.61
N PRO A 31 12.37 4.92 -19.03
CA PRO A 31 12.22 6.38 -18.91
C PRO A 31 11.90 7.08 -20.22
N GLU A 32 12.34 6.52 -21.37
CA GLU A 32 11.98 7.01 -22.69
C GLU A 32 10.48 6.83 -23.00
N MET A 33 9.87 5.71 -22.61
CA MET A 33 8.42 5.50 -22.76
C MET A 33 7.62 6.48 -21.92
N ALA A 34 8.06 6.79 -20.68
CA ALA A 34 7.48 7.84 -19.87
C ALA A 34 7.61 9.22 -20.50
N LYS A 35 8.72 9.51 -21.20
CA LYS A 35 8.90 10.75 -21.96
C LYS A 35 7.94 10.85 -23.13
N ILE A 36 7.78 9.79 -23.92
CA ILE A 36 6.85 9.75 -25.05
C ILE A 36 5.40 9.95 -24.57
N GLU A 37 5.02 9.35 -23.44
CA GLU A 37 3.70 9.59 -22.85
C GLU A 37 3.53 11.03 -22.33
N LEU A 38 4.61 11.66 -21.84
CA LEU A 38 4.58 13.06 -21.41
C LEU A 38 4.58 14.05 -22.59
N GLU A 39 5.27 13.76 -23.68
CA GLU A 39 5.25 14.57 -24.91
C GLU A 39 3.85 14.61 -25.54
N ASN A 40 3.08 13.53 -25.42
CA ASN A 40 1.68 13.49 -25.82
C ASN A 40 0.76 14.39 -24.95
N LEU A 41 1.16 14.68 -23.70
CA LEU A 41 0.45 15.62 -22.82
C LEU A 41 0.67 17.09 -23.18
N GLU A 42 1.88 17.42 -23.64
CA GLU A 42 2.20 18.82 -24.03
C GLU A 42 1.44 19.26 -25.27
N SER A 43 0.93 18.32 -26.07
CA SER A 43 0.08 18.60 -27.23
C SER A 43 -1.39 18.87 -26.89
N ASP A 44 -1.81 18.71 -25.61
CA ASP A 44 -3.18 19.00 -25.16
C ASP A 44 -3.34 20.52 -24.99
N PRO A 45 -4.23 21.19 -25.77
CA PRO A 45 -4.38 22.65 -25.74
C PRO A 45 -4.97 23.18 -24.43
N ILE A 46 -5.36 22.30 -23.49
CA ILE A 46 -5.90 22.69 -22.19
C ILE A 46 -4.75 22.93 -21.20
N VAL A 47 -4.04 24.04 -21.33
CA VAL A 47 -3.10 24.52 -20.30
C VAL A 47 -3.89 25.27 -19.23
N PHE A 48 -4.31 24.55 -18.18
CA PHE A 48 -4.93 25.18 -17.02
C PHE A 48 -3.85 25.87 -16.18
N LYS A 49 -3.99 27.19 -15.94
CA LYS A 49 -3.30 27.86 -14.85
C LYS A 49 -3.94 27.41 -13.54
N LEU A 50 -3.38 26.38 -12.93
CA LEU A 50 -3.82 25.95 -11.60
C LEU A 50 -3.54 27.05 -10.59
N PRO A 51 -4.47 27.35 -9.67
CA PRO A 51 -4.18 28.22 -8.53
C PRO A 51 -3.04 27.60 -7.71
N LEU A 52 -2.23 28.46 -7.10
CA LEU A 52 -1.17 28.02 -6.19
C LEU A 52 -1.82 27.26 -5.01
N PRO A 53 -1.21 26.15 -4.56
CA PRO A 53 -1.69 25.45 -3.38
C PRO A 53 -1.78 26.40 -2.20
N GLN A 54 -2.88 26.36 -1.46
CA GLN A 54 -2.98 27.08 -0.20
C GLN A 54 -1.93 26.53 0.77
N GLU A 55 -1.19 27.40 1.47
CA GLU A 55 -0.25 26.96 2.50
C GLU A 55 -1.04 26.24 3.61
N LYS A 56 -0.74 24.97 3.83
CA LYS A 56 -1.29 24.24 4.97
C LYS A 56 -0.73 24.81 6.27
N PRO A 57 -1.51 24.85 7.36
CA PRO A 57 -1.05 25.36 8.64
C PRO A 57 0.18 24.57 9.13
N LYS A 58 1.13 25.27 9.73
CA LYS A 58 2.39 24.70 10.24
C LYS A 58 2.21 23.74 11.43
N LYS A 59 1.05 23.76 12.09
CA LYS A 59 0.67 22.81 13.16
C LYS A 59 -0.42 21.90 12.63
N LEU A 60 -0.15 20.59 12.58
CA LEU A 60 -1.07 19.58 12.09
C LEU A 60 -2.19 19.25 13.07
N PHE A 61 -1.97 19.45 14.36
CA PHE A 61 -2.98 19.25 15.39
C PHE A 61 -2.83 20.32 16.48
N THR A 62 -3.96 20.75 17.00
CA THR A 62 -4.00 21.79 18.02
C THR A 62 -4.02 21.21 19.43
N LYS A 63 -4.54 20.00 19.61
CA LYS A 63 -4.62 19.26 20.87
C LYS A 63 -4.86 17.78 20.57
N THR A 64 -4.08 16.93 21.23
CA THR A 64 -4.34 15.48 21.24
C THR A 64 -5.66 15.19 21.93
N THR A 65 -6.47 14.32 21.34
CA THR A 65 -7.66 13.78 21.96
C THR A 65 -7.68 12.26 21.81
N LEU A 66 -7.89 11.57 22.94
CA LEU A 66 -8.04 10.10 22.99
C LEU A 66 -9.53 9.70 23.00
N ASN A 67 -10.42 10.67 22.88
CA ASN A 67 -11.84 10.44 22.93
C ASN A 67 -12.33 9.68 21.70
N LYS A 68 -13.35 8.87 21.90
CA LYS A 68 -14.12 8.29 20.82
C LYS A 68 -15.01 9.36 20.18
N LEU A 69 -15.08 9.39 18.85
CA LEU A 69 -16.00 10.24 18.11
C LEU A 69 -17.45 9.95 18.51
N SER A 70 -18.20 10.99 18.82
CA SER A 70 -19.61 10.85 19.15
C SER A 70 -20.43 10.42 17.93
N SER A 71 -21.50 9.66 18.14
CA SER A 71 -22.38 9.26 17.04
C SER A 71 -23.10 10.46 16.39
N ALA A 72 -23.24 11.57 17.12
CA ALA A 72 -23.84 12.80 16.60
C ALA A 72 -22.90 13.55 15.66
N ASP A 73 -21.59 13.36 15.80
CA ASP A 73 -20.58 14.00 14.98
C ASP A 73 -20.19 13.18 13.74
N TRP A 74 -20.74 11.98 13.58
CA TRP A 74 -20.56 11.17 12.38
C TRP A 74 -21.31 11.78 11.21
N SER A 75 -20.60 11.96 10.08
CA SER A 75 -21.15 12.65 8.90
C SER A 75 -20.70 12.01 7.59
N LEU A 76 -21.24 12.47 6.47
CA LEU A 76 -20.81 12.08 5.11
C LEU A 76 -19.31 12.34 4.91
N GLU A 77 -18.79 13.49 5.34
CA GLU A 77 -17.37 13.84 5.17
C GLU A 77 -16.46 12.93 5.99
N LYS A 78 -16.87 12.56 7.21
CA LYS A 78 -16.11 11.64 8.04
C LYS A 78 -16.15 10.21 7.49
N ALA A 79 -17.31 9.78 6.98
CA ALA A 79 -17.41 8.52 6.26
C ALA A 79 -16.49 8.52 5.03
N ALA A 80 -16.53 9.56 4.20
CA ALA A 80 -15.65 9.71 3.06
C ALA A 80 -14.17 9.68 3.46
N HIS A 81 -13.79 10.39 4.54
CA HIS A 81 -12.41 10.39 5.05
C HIS A 81 -11.93 8.98 5.41
N LEU A 82 -12.69 8.23 6.22
CA LEU A 82 -12.34 6.86 6.60
C LEU A 82 -12.22 5.96 5.37
N LEU A 83 -13.24 5.97 4.52
CA LEU A 83 -13.30 5.06 3.38
C LEU A 83 -12.18 5.32 2.36
N ARG A 84 -11.80 6.59 2.14
CA ARG A 84 -10.68 6.94 1.26
C ARG A 84 -9.33 6.47 1.80
N ARG A 85 -9.17 6.32 3.12
CA ARG A 85 -7.94 5.77 3.73
C ARG A 85 -7.80 4.27 3.54
N ILE A 86 -8.91 3.54 3.35
CA ILE A 86 -8.90 2.08 3.31
C ILE A 86 -9.26 1.49 1.95
N SER A 87 -9.95 2.24 1.07
CA SER A 87 -10.40 1.78 -0.25
C SER A 87 -9.69 2.55 -1.38
N PRO A 88 -9.43 1.93 -2.52
CA PRO A 88 -8.82 2.61 -3.65
C PRO A 88 -9.71 3.71 -4.25
N GLY A 89 -11.02 3.48 -4.34
CA GLY A 89 -11.99 4.41 -4.91
C GLY A 89 -13.39 4.21 -4.35
N LEU A 90 -14.22 5.25 -4.44
CA LEU A 90 -15.55 5.34 -3.86
C LEU A 90 -16.52 5.97 -4.86
N ASN A 91 -17.79 5.60 -4.78
CA ASN A 91 -18.89 6.38 -5.33
C ASN A 91 -19.71 7.02 -4.21
N TYR A 92 -20.65 7.89 -4.57
CA TYR A 92 -21.49 8.58 -3.60
C TYR A 92 -22.35 7.61 -2.76
N ASN A 93 -22.88 6.57 -3.38
CA ASN A 93 -23.72 5.57 -2.70
C ASN A 93 -22.94 4.78 -1.65
N ASP A 94 -21.65 4.49 -1.92
CA ASP A 94 -20.74 3.90 -0.91
C ASP A 94 -20.63 4.82 0.32
N ILE A 95 -20.31 6.10 0.10
CA ILE A 95 -20.15 7.07 1.20
C ILE A 95 -21.46 7.22 1.98
N LYS A 96 -22.58 7.36 1.27
CA LYS A 96 -23.92 7.50 1.87
C LYS A 96 -24.29 6.28 2.71
N HIS A 97 -24.07 5.07 2.20
CA HIS A 97 -24.35 3.84 2.94
C HIS A 97 -23.64 3.84 4.30
N PHE A 98 -22.32 4.07 4.30
CA PHE A 98 -21.53 4.06 5.53
C PHE A 98 -21.84 5.26 6.46
N ALA A 99 -22.24 6.39 5.93
CA ALA A 99 -22.72 7.50 6.75
C ALA A 99 -24.04 7.16 7.44
N ASP A 100 -24.99 6.57 6.71
CA ASP A 100 -26.35 6.25 7.19
C ASP A 100 -26.35 5.16 8.26
N ILE A 101 -25.48 4.14 8.14
CA ILE A 101 -25.40 3.06 9.14
C ILE A 101 -24.70 3.48 10.45
N GLY A 102 -23.99 4.61 10.45
CA GLY A 102 -23.31 5.17 11.62
C GLY A 102 -21.94 4.52 11.91
N LEU A 103 -21.09 5.21 12.68
CA LEU A 103 -19.69 4.85 12.92
C LEU A 103 -19.50 3.41 13.42
N ASN A 104 -20.24 2.99 14.44
CA ASN A 104 -20.06 1.66 15.04
C ASN A 104 -20.39 0.52 14.08
N ALA A 105 -21.41 0.69 13.23
CA ALA A 105 -21.74 -0.30 12.20
C ALA A 105 -20.73 -0.26 11.06
N THR A 106 -20.26 0.92 10.68
CA THR A 106 -19.17 1.10 9.71
C THR A 106 -17.93 0.33 10.13
N ILE A 107 -17.46 0.50 11.38
CA ILE A 107 -16.30 -0.24 11.91
C ILE A 107 -16.52 -1.76 11.77
N LYS A 108 -17.68 -2.27 12.20
CA LYS A 108 -17.98 -3.70 12.06
C LYS A 108 -17.96 -4.18 10.62
N GLU A 109 -18.43 -3.37 9.68
CA GLU A 109 -18.53 -3.74 8.27
C GLU A 109 -17.16 -3.75 7.58
N ILE A 110 -16.34 -2.74 7.78
CA ILE A 110 -14.99 -2.66 7.16
C ILE A 110 -14.02 -3.72 7.69
N PHE A 111 -14.26 -4.25 8.91
CA PHE A 111 -13.48 -5.33 9.53
C PHE A 111 -14.12 -6.71 9.37
N ARG A 112 -15.25 -6.79 8.68
CA ARG A 112 -15.94 -8.07 8.47
C ARG A 112 -15.01 -9.09 7.82
N VAL A 113 -14.95 -10.29 8.40
CA VAL A 113 -14.19 -11.42 7.83
C VAL A 113 -14.74 -11.77 6.45
N ARG A 114 -13.87 -11.74 5.46
CA ARG A 114 -14.19 -12.09 4.07
C ARG A 114 -13.74 -13.51 3.78
N HIS A 115 -14.35 -14.12 2.79
CA HIS A 115 -13.89 -15.41 2.30
C HIS A 115 -12.45 -15.30 1.77
N LYS A 116 -11.71 -16.42 1.85
CA LYS A 116 -10.39 -16.51 1.25
C LYS A 116 -10.54 -16.30 -0.27
N PRO A 117 -9.71 -15.42 -0.90
CA PRO A 117 -9.74 -15.23 -2.33
C PRO A 117 -9.43 -16.51 -3.10
N GLN A 118 -9.90 -16.60 -4.33
CA GLN A 118 -9.43 -17.63 -5.25
C GLN A 118 -7.92 -17.47 -5.49
N ILE A 119 -7.23 -18.59 -5.63
CA ILE A 119 -5.78 -18.60 -5.91
C ILE A 119 -5.49 -18.03 -7.31
N PRO A 120 -4.30 -17.45 -7.54
CA PRO A 120 -3.94 -16.88 -8.85
C PRO A 120 -3.88 -17.92 -9.98
N GLY A 121 -3.67 -19.19 -9.64
CA GLY A 121 -3.63 -20.32 -10.53
C GLY A 121 -3.23 -21.58 -9.79
N GLU A 122 -3.52 -22.75 -10.35
CA GLU A 122 -3.20 -24.05 -9.75
C GLU A 122 -1.69 -24.25 -9.51
N TRP A 123 -0.86 -23.49 -10.21
CA TRP A 123 0.59 -23.53 -10.08
C TRP A 123 1.11 -23.18 -8.67
N VAL A 124 0.31 -22.53 -7.83
CA VAL A 124 0.69 -22.26 -6.42
C VAL A 124 0.84 -23.55 -5.60
N ASN A 125 0.19 -24.63 -6.04
CA ASN A 125 0.22 -25.94 -5.41
C ASN A 125 1.22 -26.91 -6.07
N GLU A 126 1.86 -26.51 -7.18
CA GLU A 126 2.83 -27.36 -7.89
C GLU A 126 4.13 -27.48 -7.08
N GLU A 127 4.68 -28.67 -7.04
CA GLU A 127 6.01 -28.91 -6.48
C GLU A 127 7.09 -28.24 -7.32
N ILE A 128 8.10 -27.70 -6.64
CA ILE A 128 9.28 -27.15 -7.31
C ILE A 128 10.19 -28.32 -7.70
N PRO A 129 10.52 -28.48 -8.98
CA PRO A 129 11.37 -29.55 -9.41
C PRO A 129 12.83 -29.38 -8.98
N ASP A 130 13.56 -30.46 -8.96
CA ASP A 130 15.00 -30.41 -8.71
C ASP A 130 15.74 -29.86 -9.93
N PHE A 131 16.16 -28.62 -9.86
CA PHE A 131 16.88 -27.94 -10.95
C PHE A 131 18.28 -28.50 -11.22
N ARG A 132 18.81 -29.37 -10.35
CA ARG A 132 20.14 -29.98 -10.56
C ARG A 132 20.15 -30.87 -11.81
N GLU A 133 19.01 -31.49 -12.12
CA GLU A 133 18.86 -32.40 -13.25
C GLU A 133 18.47 -31.69 -14.56
N PHE A 134 18.21 -30.38 -14.52
CA PHE A 134 17.73 -29.64 -15.69
C PHE A 134 18.85 -29.33 -16.69
N SER A 135 18.57 -29.59 -17.97
CA SER A 135 19.34 -29.09 -19.10
C SER A 135 19.21 -27.56 -19.19
N THR A 136 20.08 -26.91 -19.94
CA THR A 136 20.02 -25.45 -20.18
C THR A 136 18.68 -25.01 -20.77
N ALA A 137 18.14 -25.77 -21.73
CA ALA A 137 16.85 -25.48 -22.36
C ALA A 137 15.68 -25.58 -21.35
N GLN A 138 15.67 -26.61 -20.49
CA GLN A 138 14.67 -26.74 -19.44
C GLN A 138 14.74 -25.59 -18.43
N ARG A 139 15.95 -25.14 -18.04
CA ARG A 139 16.14 -23.99 -17.15
C ARG A 139 15.58 -22.71 -17.77
N GLN A 140 15.82 -22.48 -19.06
CA GLN A 140 15.29 -21.31 -19.78
C GLN A 140 13.76 -21.32 -19.84
N GLU A 141 13.15 -22.47 -20.15
CA GLU A 141 11.67 -22.59 -20.17
C GLU A 141 11.07 -22.37 -18.77
N TYR A 142 11.71 -22.92 -17.73
CA TYR A 142 11.27 -22.69 -16.36
C TYR A 142 11.37 -21.23 -15.94
N GLN A 143 12.43 -20.53 -16.34
CA GLN A 143 12.59 -19.09 -16.10
C GLN A 143 11.46 -18.29 -16.75
N LYS A 144 11.10 -18.64 -17.99
CA LYS A 144 9.99 -18.01 -18.71
C LYS A 144 8.65 -18.27 -17.99
N THR A 145 8.39 -19.51 -17.60
CA THR A 145 7.18 -19.89 -16.86
C THR A 145 7.09 -19.14 -15.53
N TYR A 146 8.16 -19.05 -14.75
CA TYR A 146 8.17 -18.34 -13.47
C TYR A 146 7.99 -16.82 -13.64
N ARG A 147 8.53 -16.26 -14.72
CA ARG A 147 8.28 -14.86 -15.07
C ARG A 147 6.80 -14.62 -15.33
N GLN A 148 6.16 -15.48 -16.12
CA GLN A 148 4.73 -15.37 -16.42
C GLN A 148 3.89 -15.49 -15.14
N ARG A 149 4.18 -16.47 -14.27
CA ARG A 149 3.50 -16.65 -12.98
C ARG A 149 3.63 -15.45 -12.05
N ARG A 150 4.76 -14.73 -12.08
CA ARG A 150 4.92 -13.47 -11.31
C ARG A 150 4.05 -12.35 -11.87
N ILE A 151 3.87 -12.27 -13.18
CA ILE A 151 2.93 -11.32 -13.81
C ILE A 151 1.50 -11.65 -13.37
N GLU A 152 1.09 -12.91 -13.48
CA GLU A 152 -0.22 -13.40 -13.03
C GLU A 152 -0.48 -13.08 -11.56
N LEU A 153 0.54 -13.22 -10.71
CA LEU A 153 0.44 -12.90 -9.28
C LEU A 153 0.20 -11.40 -9.04
N ILE A 154 0.88 -10.52 -9.79
CA ILE A 154 0.66 -9.07 -9.71
C ILE A 154 -0.77 -8.73 -10.16
N GLU A 155 -1.20 -9.24 -11.31
CA GLU A 155 -2.53 -8.99 -11.86
C GLU A 155 -3.63 -9.55 -10.95
N TRP A 156 -3.41 -10.73 -10.35
CA TRP A 156 -4.31 -11.31 -9.37
C TRP A 156 -4.51 -10.37 -8.17
N TRP A 157 -3.44 -9.85 -7.58
CA TRP A 157 -3.57 -8.96 -6.42
C TRP A 157 -4.15 -7.60 -6.79
N GLN A 158 -3.79 -7.04 -7.96
CA GLN A 158 -4.43 -5.83 -8.48
C GLN A 158 -5.95 -6.03 -8.66
N ASN A 159 -6.37 -7.19 -9.18
CA ASN A 159 -7.79 -7.52 -9.32
C ASN A 159 -8.50 -7.69 -7.97
N LEU A 160 -7.84 -8.26 -6.95
CA LEU A 160 -8.40 -8.31 -5.60
C LEU A 160 -8.66 -6.90 -5.06
N ILE A 161 -7.66 -6.02 -5.11
CA ILE A 161 -7.81 -4.64 -4.63
C ILE A 161 -8.90 -3.88 -5.42
N LEU A 162 -8.95 -4.07 -6.75
CA LEU A 162 -9.89 -3.39 -7.63
C LEU A 162 -11.35 -3.81 -7.37
N LYS A 163 -11.58 -5.11 -7.14
CA LYS A 163 -12.91 -5.72 -7.08
C LYS A 163 -13.41 -5.95 -5.65
N ASP A 164 -12.55 -5.79 -4.65
CA ASP A 164 -12.94 -6.00 -3.25
C ASP A 164 -14.10 -5.08 -2.86
N GLU A 165 -14.96 -5.58 -1.99
CA GLU A 165 -15.90 -4.73 -1.27
C GLU A 165 -15.10 -3.80 -0.35
N ILE A 166 -15.71 -2.68 0.07
CA ILE A 166 -15.03 -1.74 0.96
C ILE A 166 -14.66 -2.44 2.26
N SER A 167 -13.35 -2.61 2.46
CA SER A 167 -12.76 -3.25 3.64
C SER A 167 -11.37 -2.70 3.92
N VAL A 168 -10.88 -2.90 5.12
CA VAL A 168 -9.50 -2.53 5.50
C VAL A 168 -8.49 -3.58 5.04
N ARG A 169 -8.95 -4.76 4.62
CA ARG A 169 -8.13 -5.96 4.42
C ARG A 169 -6.99 -5.76 3.41
N GLU A 170 -7.30 -5.33 2.19
CA GLU A 170 -6.27 -5.18 1.15
C GLU A 170 -5.31 -4.02 1.46
N LYS A 171 -5.78 -2.96 2.12
CA LYS A 171 -4.93 -1.86 2.58
C LYS A 171 -3.97 -2.30 3.67
N MET A 172 -4.42 -3.12 4.62
CA MET A 172 -3.55 -3.72 5.64
C MET A 172 -2.64 -4.80 5.07
N THR A 173 -3.09 -5.56 4.09
CA THR A 173 -2.23 -6.52 3.37
C THR A 173 -1.07 -5.79 2.68
N LEU A 174 -1.35 -4.64 2.05
CA LEU A 174 -0.32 -3.80 1.43
C LEU A 174 0.62 -3.19 2.47
N PHE A 175 0.10 -2.73 3.62
CA PHE A 175 0.90 -2.24 4.74
C PHE A 175 1.91 -3.29 5.22
N TRP A 176 1.45 -4.50 5.49
CA TRP A 176 2.34 -5.57 5.97
C TRP A 176 3.28 -6.10 4.88
N HIS A 177 2.86 -6.05 3.61
CA HIS A 177 3.74 -6.37 2.50
C HIS A 177 4.88 -5.35 2.34
N ASP A 178 4.61 -4.08 2.61
CA ASP A 178 5.61 -3.02 2.66
C ASP A 178 6.53 -3.18 3.89
N HIS A 179 5.95 -3.45 5.05
CA HIS A 179 6.67 -3.65 6.31
C HIS A 179 7.59 -4.88 6.29
N PHE A 180 7.10 -6.02 5.81
CA PHE A 180 7.85 -7.27 5.65
C PHE A 180 8.35 -7.42 4.21
N ALA A 181 8.99 -6.40 3.70
CA ALA A 181 9.36 -6.30 2.30
C ALA A 181 10.22 -7.48 1.83
N THR A 182 9.75 -8.17 0.79
CA THR A 182 10.50 -9.20 0.06
C THR A 182 10.39 -8.92 -1.43
N ASN A 183 11.50 -9.10 -2.17
CA ASN A 183 11.53 -8.78 -3.59
C ASN A 183 11.52 -10.05 -4.45
N ALA A 184 10.51 -10.17 -5.32
CA ALA A 184 10.29 -11.32 -6.20
C ALA A 184 11.41 -11.53 -7.26
N GLN A 185 12.33 -10.60 -7.40
CA GLN A 185 13.52 -10.80 -8.24
C GLN A 185 14.54 -11.71 -7.54
N LYS A 186 14.79 -11.54 -6.22
CA LYS A 186 15.68 -12.40 -5.42
C LYS A 186 14.94 -13.65 -4.95
N VAL A 187 13.68 -13.51 -4.53
CA VAL A 187 12.82 -14.64 -4.19
C VAL A 187 12.25 -15.20 -5.48
N TYR A 188 13.03 -16.02 -6.13
CA TYR A 188 12.77 -16.48 -7.49
C TYR A 188 11.47 -17.27 -7.67
N PHE A 189 10.99 -17.96 -6.61
CA PHE A 189 9.84 -18.85 -6.63
C PHE A 189 8.51 -18.10 -6.45
N PRO A 190 7.62 -18.07 -7.47
CA PRO A 190 6.32 -17.42 -7.34
C PRO A 190 5.45 -17.99 -6.22
N GLN A 191 5.56 -19.30 -5.95
CA GLN A 191 4.85 -19.98 -4.88
C GLN A 191 5.22 -19.40 -3.50
N ALA A 192 6.50 -19.16 -3.24
CA ALA A 192 6.96 -18.58 -1.98
C ALA A 192 6.46 -17.14 -1.78
N ILE A 193 6.42 -16.36 -2.85
CA ILE A 193 5.87 -14.98 -2.83
C ILE A 193 4.36 -15.00 -2.58
N TYR A 194 3.63 -15.91 -3.25
CA TYR A 194 2.20 -16.10 -3.01
C TYR A 194 1.94 -16.50 -1.55
N GLU A 195 2.66 -17.48 -1.02
CA GLU A 195 2.50 -17.94 0.34
C GLU A 195 2.71 -16.84 1.38
N GLN A 196 3.74 -16.00 1.22
CA GLN A 196 3.93 -14.85 2.10
C GLN A 196 2.77 -13.87 2.03
N ASN A 197 2.26 -13.58 0.84
CA ASN A 197 1.10 -12.71 0.67
C ASN A 197 -0.17 -13.29 1.30
N ASP A 198 -0.36 -14.61 1.19
CA ASP A 198 -1.48 -15.32 1.80
C ASP A 198 -1.40 -15.29 3.33
N VAL A 199 -0.23 -15.58 3.92
CA VAL A 199 0.04 -15.47 5.36
C VAL A 199 -0.23 -14.05 5.87
N ILE A 200 0.24 -13.05 5.15
CA ILE A 200 -0.01 -11.64 5.48
C ILE A 200 -1.50 -11.35 5.45
N ARG A 201 -2.20 -11.71 4.39
CA ARG A 201 -3.63 -11.42 4.21
C ARG A 201 -4.51 -12.09 5.25
N GLU A 202 -4.20 -13.34 5.63
CA GLU A 202 -4.95 -14.07 6.64
C GLU A 202 -4.79 -13.46 8.04
N ASN A 203 -3.64 -12.83 8.32
CA ASN A 203 -3.29 -12.31 9.64
C ASN A 203 -3.24 -10.77 9.70
N CYS A 204 -3.59 -10.05 8.63
CA CYS A 204 -3.36 -8.61 8.50
C CYS A 204 -4.07 -7.74 9.54
N ILE A 205 -5.13 -8.24 10.17
CA ILE A 205 -5.89 -7.59 11.26
C ILE A 205 -5.98 -8.50 12.51
N GLY A 206 -5.28 -9.63 12.50
CA GLY A 206 -5.25 -10.61 13.58
C GLY A 206 -4.11 -10.36 14.57
N ASN A 207 -3.51 -11.45 15.06
CA ASN A 207 -2.44 -11.39 16.04
C ASN A 207 -1.07 -11.16 15.40
N PHE A 208 -0.35 -10.12 15.84
CA PHE A 208 0.96 -9.74 15.29
C PHE A 208 2.04 -10.82 15.51
N LYS A 209 2.03 -11.53 16.66
CA LYS A 209 2.96 -12.65 16.88
C LYS A 209 2.77 -13.74 15.84
N THR A 210 1.52 -14.09 15.54
CA THR A 210 1.18 -15.09 14.51
C THR A 210 1.65 -14.64 13.13
N LEU A 211 1.42 -13.39 12.78
CA LEU A 211 1.88 -12.78 11.54
C LEU A 211 3.41 -12.78 11.45
N LEU A 212 4.09 -12.23 12.46
CA LEU A 212 5.55 -12.15 12.53
C LEU A 212 6.19 -13.53 12.40
N ARG A 213 5.67 -14.52 13.12
CA ARG A 213 6.13 -15.90 13.07
C ARG A 213 5.93 -16.52 11.67
N GLY A 214 4.75 -16.34 11.08
CA GLY A 214 4.44 -16.85 9.75
C GLY A 214 5.37 -16.28 8.67
N VAL A 215 5.67 -14.99 8.72
CA VAL A 215 6.60 -14.35 7.79
C VAL A 215 8.05 -14.75 8.07
N THR A 216 8.47 -14.79 9.33
CA THR A 216 9.84 -15.14 9.74
C THR A 216 10.26 -16.51 9.22
N PHE A 217 9.39 -17.48 9.36
CA PHE A 217 9.66 -18.86 8.95
C PHE A 217 9.13 -19.19 7.56
N GLY A 218 8.55 -18.21 6.87
CA GLY A 218 8.12 -18.36 5.48
C GLY A 218 9.29 -18.46 4.50
N PRO A 219 9.16 -19.28 3.42
CA PRO A 219 10.24 -19.50 2.47
C PRO A 219 10.70 -18.22 1.76
N ALA A 220 9.80 -17.27 1.50
CA ALA A 220 10.14 -16.00 0.87
C ALA A 220 11.15 -15.21 1.71
N MET A 221 10.88 -15.02 3.00
CA MET A 221 11.77 -14.30 3.92
C MET A 221 13.09 -15.04 4.14
N MET A 222 13.04 -16.38 4.27
CA MET A 222 14.24 -17.20 4.40
C MET A 222 15.19 -17.09 3.18
N ILE A 223 14.64 -16.94 1.99
CA ILE A 223 15.42 -16.71 0.76
C ILE A 223 15.90 -15.27 0.70
N TRP A 224 15.02 -14.31 1.03
CA TRP A 224 15.29 -12.89 0.91
C TRP A 224 16.45 -12.43 1.81
N LEU A 225 16.44 -12.84 3.08
CA LEU A 225 17.45 -12.48 4.07
C LEU A 225 18.50 -13.57 4.32
N ASP A 226 18.56 -14.58 3.44
CA ASP A 226 19.54 -15.67 3.46
C ASP A 226 19.53 -16.52 4.74
N THR A 227 18.44 -16.53 5.51
CA THR A 227 18.28 -17.36 6.73
C THR A 227 18.49 -18.85 6.42
N ARG A 228 18.08 -19.33 5.25
CA ARG A 228 18.31 -20.72 4.79
C ARG A 228 19.79 -21.12 4.71
N LYS A 229 20.72 -20.16 4.72
CA LYS A 229 22.16 -20.41 4.71
C LYS A 229 22.78 -20.27 6.09
N ASN A 230 22.01 -19.90 7.11
CA ASN A 230 22.47 -19.66 8.47
C ASN A 230 22.78 -20.99 9.19
N ARG A 231 24.03 -21.18 9.62
CA ARG A 231 24.52 -22.43 10.22
C ARG A 231 25.40 -22.16 11.43
N LYS A 232 25.43 -23.08 12.41
CA LYS A 232 26.17 -22.95 13.67
C LYS A 232 27.65 -22.56 13.52
N ASN A 233 28.30 -23.04 12.46
CA ASN A 233 29.71 -22.75 12.21
C ASN A 233 29.94 -21.45 11.42
N SER A 234 28.89 -20.84 10.91
CA SER A 234 28.91 -19.60 10.15
C SER A 234 27.55 -18.89 10.30
N PRO A 235 27.28 -18.36 11.51
CA PRO A 235 26.02 -17.63 11.73
C PRO A 235 25.91 -16.43 10.79
N ASN A 236 24.71 -16.25 10.21
CA ASN A 236 24.38 -15.13 9.34
C ASN A 236 23.50 -14.13 10.12
N GLU A 237 24.05 -12.95 10.38
CA GLU A 237 23.41 -11.91 11.18
C GLU A 237 22.29 -11.15 10.44
N ASN A 238 22.25 -11.23 9.11
CA ASN A 238 21.38 -10.38 8.30
C ASN A 238 19.93 -10.43 8.76
N PHE A 239 19.33 -11.62 8.80
CA PHE A 239 17.94 -11.76 9.23
C PHE A 239 17.73 -11.30 10.69
N ALA A 240 18.62 -11.69 11.61
CA ALA A 240 18.47 -11.32 13.02
C ALA A 240 18.50 -9.80 13.23
N ARG A 241 19.35 -9.10 12.49
CA ARG A 241 19.42 -7.64 12.50
C ARG A 241 18.14 -7.02 11.97
N GLU A 242 17.69 -7.41 10.78
CA GLU A 242 16.48 -6.86 10.16
C GLU A 242 15.22 -7.16 10.98
N LEU A 243 15.16 -8.33 11.63
CA LEU A 243 14.06 -8.68 12.54
C LEU A 243 13.92 -7.67 13.68
N MET A 244 15.03 -7.27 14.28
CA MET A 244 15.03 -6.28 15.37
C MET A 244 14.87 -4.86 14.84
N GLU A 245 15.64 -4.48 13.83
CA GLU A 245 15.76 -3.11 13.37
C GLU A 245 14.54 -2.65 12.55
N LEU A 246 14.13 -3.44 11.55
CA LEU A 246 13.10 -3.04 10.59
C LEU A 246 11.72 -3.60 10.92
N PHE A 247 11.66 -4.79 11.52
CA PHE A 247 10.40 -5.49 11.66
C PHE A 247 9.76 -5.38 13.05
N THR A 248 10.56 -5.05 14.10
CA THR A 248 10.00 -5.09 15.46
C THR A 248 10.39 -3.95 16.39
N MET A 249 11.66 -3.58 16.51
CA MET A 249 12.13 -2.75 17.63
C MET A 249 12.67 -1.38 17.21
N GLY A 250 13.15 -1.26 15.97
CA GLY A 250 13.85 -0.06 15.50
C GLY A 250 15.34 -0.04 15.85
N VAL A 251 16.03 0.99 15.37
CA VAL A 251 17.47 1.19 15.60
C VAL A 251 17.79 1.48 17.08
N ASP A 252 19.03 1.21 17.49
CA ASP A 252 19.58 1.57 18.81
C ASP A 252 18.88 0.95 20.03
N THR A 253 18.09 -0.11 19.85
CA THR A 253 17.34 -0.80 20.92
C THR A 253 17.93 -2.14 21.34
N TYR A 254 19.00 -2.58 20.70
CA TYR A 254 19.67 -3.86 20.90
C TYR A 254 21.19 -3.71 20.72
N SER A 255 21.96 -4.66 21.25
CA SER A 255 23.41 -4.69 21.10
C SER A 255 23.87 -5.59 19.94
N GLN A 256 25.13 -5.46 19.53
CA GLN A 256 25.74 -6.37 18.55
C GLN A 256 25.77 -7.83 19.08
N ASP A 257 25.92 -8.03 20.40
CA ASP A 257 25.88 -9.36 21.02
C ASP A 257 24.46 -9.96 20.92
N ASP A 258 23.41 -9.16 21.02
CA ASP A 258 22.04 -9.61 20.79
C ASP A 258 21.84 -10.08 19.34
N VAL A 259 22.36 -9.34 18.36
CA VAL A 259 22.33 -9.75 16.94
C VAL A 259 23.04 -11.10 16.76
N LEU A 260 24.22 -11.27 17.32
CA LEU A 260 25.00 -12.51 17.22
C LEU A 260 24.27 -13.68 17.88
N ASN A 261 23.71 -13.50 19.08
CA ASN A 261 22.98 -14.57 19.77
C ASN A 261 21.65 -14.91 19.09
N ALA A 262 20.92 -13.92 18.59
CA ALA A 262 19.74 -14.16 17.77
C ALA A 262 20.08 -14.91 16.48
N SER A 263 21.17 -14.53 15.78
CA SER A 263 21.60 -15.24 14.57
C SER A 263 21.91 -16.71 14.83
N LYS A 264 22.53 -17.04 15.98
CA LYS A 264 22.76 -18.43 16.42
C LYS A 264 21.45 -19.18 16.69
N ALA A 265 20.43 -18.50 17.25
CA ALA A 265 19.12 -19.09 17.50
C ALA A 265 18.37 -19.42 16.20
N PHE A 266 18.61 -18.64 15.14
CA PHE A 266 18.05 -18.89 13.80
C PHE A 266 18.92 -19.79 12.91
N THR A 267 19.93 -20.47 13.44
CA THR A 267 20.72 -21.44 12.66
C THR A 267 19.95 -22.73 12.37
N GLY A 268 20.21 -23.36 11.24
CA GLY A 268 19.66 -24.65 10.87
C GLY A 268 18.27 -24.62 10.22
N TYR A 269 17.59 -23.48 10.23
CA TYR A 269 16.34 -23.33 9.46
C TYR A 269 16.64 -23.30 7.97
N SER A 270 15.84 -24.02 7.17
CA SER A 270 16.03 -24.11 5.73
C SER A 270 14.70 -24.20 4.99
N THR A 271 14.73 -23.97 3.68
CA THR A 271 13.62 -24.16 2.77
C THR A 271 14.15 -24.67 1.43
N ASP A 272 13.37 -25.48 0.75
CA ASP A 272 13.63 -25.88 -0.65
C ASP A 272 13.01 -24.91 -1.65
N GLY A 273 12.35 -23.84 -1.15
CA GLY A 273 11.80 -22.75 -1.93
C GLY A 273 10.30 -22.79 -2.15
N TYR A 274 9.59 -23.80 -1.62
CA TYR A 274 8.14 -23.84 -1.67
C TYR A 274 7.53 -24.45 -0.40
N LYS A 275 6.39 -23.92 0.06
CA LYS A 275 5.60 -24.28 1.24
C LYS A 275 6.30 -24.17 2.61
N THR A 276 5.55 -23.70 3.58
CA THR A 276 5.86 -23.56 5.00
C THR A 276 6.18 -24.84 5.74
N ASN A 277 6.18 -25.98 5.08
CA ASN A 277 6.48 -27.29 5.69
C ASN A 277 7.94 -27.45 6.16
N TYR A 278 8.76 -26.41 5.98
CA TYR A 278 10.19 -26.41 6.31
C TYR A 278 10.55 -25.74 7.61
N LEU A 279 9.55 -25.40 8.39
CA LEU A 279 9.74 -25.40 9.81
C LEU A 279 10.11 -26.82 10.20
N PHE A 280 11.39 -27.09 10.36
CA PHE A 280 11.79 -28.28 11.09
C PHE A 280 10.96 -28.31 12.36
N ASP A 281 10.09 -29.31 12.50
CA ASP A 281 9.33 -29.49 13.71
C ASP A 281 10.33 -29.89 14.79
N TYR A 282 10.91 -28.89 15.42
CA TYR A 282 11.81 -29.01 16.56
C TYR A 282 11.29 -30.02 17.60
N LYS A 283 9.98 -30.15 17.75
CA LYS A 283 9.35 -31.09 18.70
C LYS A 283 9.37 -32.53 18.23
N ARG A 284 9.54 -32.80 16.93
CA ARG A 284 9.55 -34.17 16.41
C ARG A 284 10.93 -34.76 16.19
N GLY A 285 11.98 -33.96 16.21
CA GLY A 285 13.34 -34.48 15.94
C GLY A 285 13.53 -35.10 14.56
N GLU A 286 12.59 -34.91 13.66
CA GLU A 286 12.59 -35.46 12.31
C GLU A 286 13.31 -34.50 11.37
N GLY A 287 14.58 -34.75 11.13
CA GLY A 287 15.38 -34.12 10.11
C GLY A 287 16.84 -33.99 10.55
N ASP A 288 17.69 -34.80 9.98
CA ASP A 288 19.15 -34.78 10.17
C ASP A 288 19.76 -33.39 9.92
N TYR A 289 19.11 -32.56 9.10
CA TYR A 289 19.59 -31.23 8.74
C TYR A 289 19.58 -30.25 9.92
N TRP A 290 18.50 -30.21 10.70
CA TRP A 290 18.40 -29.36 11.89
C TRP A 290 19.51 -29.70 12.91
N GLN A 291 19.67 -30.97 13.25
CA GLN A 291 20.66 -31.43 14.24
C GLN A 291 22.09 -31.13 13.80
N ALA A 292 22.40 -31.23 12.51
CA ALA A 292 23.72 -30.95 11.98
C ALA A 292 24.08 -29.47 11.94
N TYR A 293 23.11 -28.57 11.79
CA TYR A 293 23.39 -27.16 11.48
C TYR A 293 22.87 -26.16 12.51
N HIS A 294 22.00 -26.56 13.45
CA HIS A 294 21.55 -25.70 14.54
C HIS A 294 22.61 -25.58 15.67
N ASP A 295 22.68 -24.36 16.23
CA ASP A 295 23.47 -24.08 17.42
C ASP A 295 22.63 -24.34 18.68
N PHE A 296 22.91 -25.49 19.35
CA PHE A 296 22.28 -25.88 20.62
C PHE A 296 22.95 -25.26 21.84
N GLY A 297 23.96 -24.41 21.67
CA GLY A 297 24.63 -23.73 22.77
C GLY A 297 23.71 -22.78 23.54
N ARG A 298 24.11 -22.49 24.78
CA ARG A 298 23.43 -21.46 25.58
C ARG A 298 23.66 -20.09 24.97
N LYS A 299 22.61 -19.30 24.90
CA LYS A 299 22.60 -17.94 24.34
C LYS A 299 22.04 -16.96 25.36
N THR A 300 22.44 -15.69 25.27
CA THR A 300 21.84 -14.60 26.04
C THR A 300 21.32 -13.56 25.06
N PHE A 301 20.04 -13.25 25.12
CA PHE A 301 19.38 -12.34 24.20
C PHE A 301 18.47 -11.37 24.97
N LEU A 302 18.68 -10.06 24.81
CA LEU A 302 17.97 -8.99 25.51
C LEU A 302 17.83 -9.27 27.02
N GLY A 303 18.95 -9.68 27.66
CA GLY A 303 19.04 -9.99 29.08
C GLY A 303 18.50 -11.37 29.50
N LYS A 304 17.90 -12.16 28.62
CA LYS A 304 17.40 -13.50 28.89
C LYS A 304 18.38 -14.58 28.43
N GLY A 305 18.71 -15.51 29.33
CA GLY A 305 19.65 -16.59 29.05
C GLY A 305 18.97 -17.95 28.93
N GLY A 306 19.33 -18.76 27.93
CA GLY A 306 18.74 -20.09 27.71
C GLY A 306 19.28 -20.82 26.50
N TYR A 307 18.73 -22.00 26.22
CA TYR A 307 18.96 -22.75 24.99
C TYR A 307 17.95 -22.28 23.92
N LEU A 308 18.11 -21.01 23.51
CA LEU A 308 17.15 -20.29 22.70
C LEU A 308 17.14 -20.75 21.24
N ASN A 309 15.96 -20.87 20.66
CA ASN A 309 15.70 -21.06 19.24
C ASN A 309 14.98 -19.84 18.63
N GLY A 310 14.60 -19.89 17.36
CA GLY A 310 13.97 -18.76 16.66
C GLY A 310 12.63 -18.33 17.25
N ASP A 311 11.81 -19.28 17.75
CA ASP A 311 10.54 -18.95 18.40
C ASP A 311 10.76 -18.22 19.75
N ASP A 312 11.78 -18.66 20.53
CA ASP A 312 12.13 -18.00 21.79
C ASP A 312 12.61 -16.56 21.56
N ILE A 313 13.35 -16.31 20.45
CA ILE A 313 13.78 -14.95 20.07
C ILE A 313 12.57 -14.06 19.79
N ILE A 314 11.57 -14.55 19.03
CA ILE A 314 10.34 -13.80 18.75
C ILE A 314 9.61 -13.48 20.06
N ASP A 315 9.51 -14.45 20.97
CA ASP A 315 8.82 -14.27 22.25
C ASP A 315 9.51 -13.20 23.12
N ILE A 316 10.83 -13.24 23.20
CA ILE A 316 11.62 -12.27 23.96
C ILE A 316 11.52 -10.86 23.34
N ILE A 317 11.51 -10.74 22.02
CA ILE A 317 11.28 -9.46 21.32
C ILE A 317 9.94 -8.88 21.72
N LEU A 318 8.87 -9.66 21.68
CA LEU A 318 7.51 -9.19 21.98
C LEU A 318 7.29 -8.81 23.45
N GLU A 319 8.19 -9.18 24.36
CA GLU A 319 8.17 -8.67 25.73
C GLU A 319 8.74 -7.23 25.85
N GLN A 320 9.47 -6.74 24.82
CA GLN A 320 10.05 -5.41 24.83
C GLN A 320 8.95 -4.35 24.56
N GLU A 321 8.85 -3.34 25.43
CA GLU A 321 7.83 -2.28 25.32
C GLU A 321 7.92 -1.50 24.00
N VAL A 322 9.12 -1.31 23.48
CA VAL A 322 9.39 -0.56 22.24
C VAL A 322 8.69 -1.15 21.02
N VAL A 323 8.47 -2.48 21.00
CA VAL A 323 7.84 -3.16 19.85
C VAL A 323 6.44 -2.63 19.58
N ALA A 324 5.63 -2.49 20.62
CA ALA A 324 4.26 -2.00 20.47
C ALA A 324 4.23 -0.55 19.95
N TYR A 325 5.10 0.30 20.48
CA TYR A 325 5.21 1.68 20.01
C TYR A 325 5.66 1.74 18.55
N PHE A 326 6.71 1.01 18.18
CA PHE A 326 7.28 0.97 16.84
C PHE A 326 6.24 0.55 15.77
N ILE A 327 5.46 -0.49 16.06
CA ILE A 327 4.41 -0.96 15.14
C ILE A 327 3.25 0.05 15.07
N CYS A 328 2.81 0.58 16.22
CA CYS A 328 1.73 1.57 16.25
C CYS A 328 2.11 2.89 15.56
N GLU A 329 3.37 3.33 15.67
CA GLU A 329 3.90 4.48 14.96
C GLU A 329 3.81 4.28 13.42
N LYS A 330 4.17 3.10 12.92
CA LYS A 330 4.05 2.77 11.50
C LYS A 330 2.58 2.73 11.03
N ILE A 331 1.69 2.14 11.83
CA ILE A 331 0.24 2.12 11.54
C ILE A 331 -0.31 3.56 11.51
N TYR A 332 0.07 4.40 12.48
CA TYR A 332 -0.33 5.80 12.51
C TYR A 332 0.14 6.53 11.23
N LYS A 333 1.41 6.40 10.85
CA LYS A 333 1.96 7.00 9.63
C LYS A 333 1.24 6.53 8.37
N TRP A 334 0.79 5.29 8.34
CA TRP A 334 0.09 4.71 7.20
C TRP A 334 -1.34 5.22 7.02
N PHE A 335 -2.05 5.49 8.12
CA PHE A 335 -3.46 5.87 8.06
C PHE A 335 -3.75 7.34 8.41
N VAL A 336 -2.88 8.01 9.15
CA VAL A 336 -3.11 9.37 9.63
C VAL A 336 -2.19 10.36 8.94
N TYR A 337 -0.93 10.43 9.38
CA TYR A 337 0.03 11.38 8.84
C TYR A 337 1.48 11.01 9.15
N GLU A 338 2.42 11.55 8.36
CA GLU A 338 3.87 11.33 8.49
C GLU A 338 4.44 11.81 9.83
N LEU A 339 3.94 12.93 10.37
CA LEU A 339 4.29 13.42 11.69
C LEU A 339 3.35 12.80 12.73
N VAL A 340 3.92 12.07 13.68
CA VAL A 340 3.14 11.37 14.70
C VAL A 340 2.76 12.27 15.87
N ASP A 341 1.61 11.99 16.46
CA ASP A 341 1.25 12.45 17.78
C ASP A 341 1.72 11.38 18.80
N GLU A 342 2.75 11.71 19.56
CA GLU A 342 3.41 10.76 20.48
C GLU A 342 2.46 10.26 21.58
N GLU A 343 1.57 11.11 22.10
CA GLU A 343 0.60 10.74 23.13
C GLU A 343 -0.41 9.74 22.56
N PHE A 344 -0.93 10.02 21.36
CA PHE A 344 -1.88 9.14 20.69
C PHE A 344 -1.26 7.80 20.32
N VAL A 345 -0.05 7.78 19.78
CA VAL A 345 0.67 6.53 19.44
C VAL A 345 1.02 5.72 20.69
N THR A 346 1.33 6.39 21.81
CA THR A 346 1.57 5.71 23.09
C THR A 346 0.32 4.98 23.56
N GLU A 347 -0.88 5.60 23.42
CA GLU A 347 -2.13 4.91 23.77
C GLU A 347 -2.43 3.74 22.83
N MET A 348 -2.22 3.89 21.52
CA MET A 348 -2.29 2.77 20.58
C MET A 348 -1.39 1.60 21.02
N ALA A 349 -0.15 1.89 21.44
CA ALA A 349 0.82 0.90 21.92
C ALA A 349 0.37 0.22 23.22
N ASN A 350 -0.26 0.96 24.14
CA ASN A 350 -0.85 0.41 25.36
C ASN A 350 -1.97 -0.59 25.03
N ILE A 351 -2.89 -0.22 24.14
CA ILE A 351 -3.96 -1.10 23.66
C ILE A 351 -3.38 -2.36 23.02
N PHE A 352 -2.33 -2.21 22.17
CA PHE A 352 -1.70 -3.32 21.48
C PHE A 352 -1.08 -4.33 22.45
N ARG A 353 -0.37 -3.86 23.47
CA ARG A 353 0.18 -4.74 24.53
C ARG A 353 -0.90 -5.40 25.37
N GLN A 354 -1.91 -4.63 25.81
CA GLN A 354 -3.01 -5.15 26.64
C GLN A 354 -3.86 -6.20 25.94
N SER A 355 -4.00 -6.08 24.61
CA SER A 355 -4.69 -7.07 23.77
C SER A 355 -3.81 -8.26 23.37
N ASN A 356 -2.62 -8.42 23.95
CA ASN A 356 -1.66 -9.46 23.56
C ASN A 356 -1.30 -9.40 22.06
N TYR A 357 -1.02 -8.19 21.57
CA TYR A 357 -0.64 -7.91 20.18
C TYR A 357 -1.72 -8.21 19.13
N GLU A 358 -3.01 -8.08 19.49
CA GLU A 358 -4.09 -8.08 18.51
C GLU A 358 -4.15 -6.75 17.75
N ILE A 359 -4.12 -6.82 16.41
CA ILE A 359 -4.09 -5.63 15.53
C ILE A 359 -5.46 -4.95 15.49
N PHE A 360 -6.55 -5.73 15.47
CA PHE A 360 -7.90 -5.19 15.36
C PHE A 360 -8.23 -4.14 16.44
N PRO A 361 -7.97 -4.33 17.74
CA PRO A 361 -8.28 -3.33 18.78
C PRO A 361 -7.56 -1.99 18.55
N VAL A 362 -6.33 -2.03 18.01
CA VAL A 362 -5.56 -0.83 17.70
C VAL A 362 -6.21 -0.04 16.55
N LEU A 363 -6.62 -0.74 15.49
CA LEU A 363 -7.30 -0.12 14.36
C LEU A 363 -8.72 0.34 14.71
N GLU A 364 -9.44 -0.40 15.55
CA GLU A 364 -10.76 0.01 16.08
C GLU A 364 -10.64 1.31 16.88
N PHE A 365 -9.66 1.40 17.79
CA PHE A 365 -9.38 2.62 18.54
C PHE A 365 -9.07 3.78 17.59
N LEU A 366 -8.14 3.59 16.64
CA LEU A 366 -7.74 4.60 15.67
C LEU A 366 -8.94 5.14 14.89
N PHE A 367 -9.68 4.26 14.21
CA PHE A 367 -10.80 4.65 13.34
C PHE A 367 -12.06 5.10 14.08
N SER A 368 -12.12 4.87 15.41
CA SER A 368 -13.21 5.36 16.24
C SER A 368 -12.89 6.68 16.94
N SER A 369 -11.64 7.17 16.89
CA SER A 369 -11.19 8.35 17.63
C SER A 369 -11.57 9.67 16.98
N GLU A 370 -11.83 10.71 17.77
CA GLU A 370 -11.96 12.08 17.27
C GLU A 370 -10.69 12.54 16.55
N HIS A 371 -9.52 12.09 17.03
CA HIS A 371 -8.21 12.43 16.48
C HIS A 371 -8.09 12.06 15.01
N PHE A 372 -8.52 10.86 14.61
CA PHE A 372 -8.45 10.42 13.21
C PHE A 372 -9.25 11.33 12.27
N TYR A 373 -10.33 11.93 12.75
CA TYR A 373 -11.21 12.80 11.97
C TYR A 373 -10.91 14.30 12.11
N ASP A 374 -9.77 14.68 12.71
CA ASP A 374 -9.33 16.07 12.74
C ASP A 374 -9.19 16.60 11.31
N GLU A 375 -9.70 17.83 11.09
CA GLU A 375 -9.74 18.44 9.76
C GLU A 375 -8.36 18.60 9.13
N ASN A 376 -7.31 18.73 9.94
CA ASN A 376 -5.94 18.84 9.47
C ASN A 376 -5.42 17.58 8.77
N PHE A 377 -6.02 16.42 9.04
CA PHE A 377 -5.65 15.15 8.41
C PHE A 377 -6.41 14.87 7.11
N ARG A 378 -7.47 15.63 6.82
CA ARG A 378 -8.22 15.49 5.57
C ARG A 378 -7.35 15.95 4.40
N GLY A 379 -7.21 15.10 3.38
CA GLY A 379 -6.33 15.40 2.24
C GLY A 379 -4.88 15.67 2.63
N ALA A 380 -4.39 15.09 3.71
CA ALA A 380 -3.02 15.26 4.17
C ALA A 380 -2.07 14.13 3.71
N HIS A 381 -2.61 13.03 3.23
CA HIS A 381 -1.86 11.85 2.84
C HIS A 381 -1.84 11.67 1.32
N ILE A 382 -0.65 11.42 0.75
CA ILE A 382 -0.50 11.14 -0.68
C ILE A 382 -0.80 9.67 -0.93
N GLN A 383 -1.77 9.40 -1.79
CA GLN A 383 -2.15 8.03 -2.13
C GLN A 383 -1.03 7.30 -2.87
N ASP A 384 -0.74 6.05 -2.49
CA ASP A 384 0.24 5.22 -3.18
C ASP A 384 -0.18 4.93 -4.64
N PRO A 385 0.78 4.63 -5.54
CA PRO A 385 0.49 4.44 -6.96
C PRO A 385 -0.50 3.32 -7.26
N THR A 386 -0.53 2.25 -6.46
CA THR A 386 -1.45 1.12 -6.65
C THR A 386 -2.88 1.54 -6.36
N PHE A 387 -3.14 2.07 -5.15
CA PHE A 387 -4.47 2.52 -4.76
C PHE A 387 -4.94 3.70 -5.61
N HIS A 388 -4.03 4.61 -5.97
CA HIS A 388 -4.35 5.71 -6.88
C HIS A 388 -4.85 5.21 -8.25
N THR A 389 -4.10 4.33 -8.92
CA THR A 389 -4.47 3.83 -10.25
C THR A 389 -5.76 3.02 -10.21
N LEU A 390 -5.86 2.09 -9.26
CA LEU A 390 -7.06 1.25 -9.12
C LEU A 390 -8.28 2.07 -8.68
N GLY A 391 -8.05 3.13 -7.90
CA GLY A 391 -9.09 4.09 -7.53
C GLY A 391 -9.64 4.86 -8.73
N LEU A 392 -8.78 5.32 -9.62
CA LEU A 392 -9.21 5.97 -10.87
C LEU A 392 -10.07 5.03 -11.74
N ILE A 393 -9.67 3.76 -11.87
CA ILE A 393 -10.43 2.75 -12.62
C ILE A 393 -11.79 2.50 -11.96
N ARG A 394 -11.83 2.37 -10.63
CA ARG A 394 -13.07 2.15 -9.89
C ARG A 394 -14.02 3.36 -9.99
N ASN A 395 -13.48 4.56 -9.81
CA ASN A 395 -14.23 5.81 -9.83
C ASN A 395 -14.74 6.18 -11.24
N SER A 396 -14.11 5.67 -12.30
CA SER A 396 -14.59 5.82 -13.69
C SER A 396 -15.61 4.75 -14.11
N GLY A 397 -16.01 3.85 -13.21
CA GLY A 397 -16.97 2.79 -13.48
C GLY A 397 -16.41 1.55 -14.17
N HIS A 398 -15.09 1.43 -14.29
CA HIS A 398 -14.43 0.39 -15.09
C HIS A 398 -13.85 -0.77 -14.27
N LYS A 399 -14.31 -1.00 -13.03
CA LYS A 399 -13.78 -2.09 -12.16
C LYS A 399 -13.93 -3.49 -12.77
N ASP A 400 -14.90 -3.69 -13.67
CA ASP A 400 -15.18 -4.95 -14.36
C ASP A 400 -14.76 -4.95 -15.83
N SER A 401 -14.15 -3.85 -16.32
CA SER A 401 -13.67 -3.74 -17.69
C SER A 401 -12.43 -4.60 -17.93
N ILE A 402 -12.26 -5.06 -19.16
CA ILE A 402 -11.08 -5.83 -19.58
C ILE A 402 -10.02 -4.84 -20.05
N PHE A 403 -8.88 -4.86 -19.39
CA PHE A 403 -7.70 -4.10 -19.77
C PHE A 403 -6.74 -4.96 -20.60
N PRO A 404 -5.94 -4.36 -21.49
CA PRO A 404 -4.85 -5.06 -22.15
C PRO A 404 -3.88 -5.66 -21.11
N GLU A 405 -3.27 -6.77 -21.46
CA GLU A 405 -2.27 -7.43 -20.59
C GLU A 405 -1.24 -6.43 -20.09
N ARG A 406 -0.94 -6.48 -18.79
CA ARG A 406 0.02 -5.60 -18.09
C ARG A 406 -0.29 -4.09 -18.14
N TYR A 407 -1.43 -3.68 -18.69
CA TYR A 407 -1.76 -2.25 -18.84
C TYR A 407 -1.76 -1.50 -17.50
N ILE A 408 -2.46 -2.02 -16.52
CA ILE A 408 -2.55 -1.44 -15.16
C ILE A 408 -1.17 -1.47 -14.47
N GLN A 409 -0.50 -2.62 -14.54
CA GLN A 409 0.83 -2.80 -13.96
C GLN A 409 1.85 -1.79 -14.48
N GLN A 410 1.88 -1.55 -15.79
CA GLN A 410 2.80 -0.58 -16.40
C GLN A 410 2.59 0.84 -15.88
N ARG A 411 1.36 1.26 -15.66
CA ARG A 411 1.05 2.59 -15.11
C ARG A 411 1.49 2.74 -13.68
N ILE A 412 1.19 1.76 -12.84
CA ILE A 412 1.63 1.74 -11.45
C ILE A 412 3.17 1.77 -11.37
N GLN A 413 3.83 1.01 -12.23
CA GLN A 413 5.29 0.95 -12.32
C GLN A 413 5.92 2.28 -12.70
N LEU A 414 5.39 2.97 -13.71
CA LEU A 414 5.90 4.28 -14.14
C LEU A 414 5.76 5.34 -13.04
N MET A 415 4.84 5.14 -12.09
CA MET A 415 4.71 5.95 -10.89
C MET A 415 5.57 5.50 -9.71
N GLY A 416 6.42 4.48 -9.91
CA GLY A 416 7.47 4.08 -8.96
C GLY A 416 7.10 2.92 -8.01
N MET A 417 6.00 2.18 -8.25
CA MET A 417 5.59 1.05 -7.42
C MET A 417 5.31 -0.20 -8.27
N VAL A 418 5.73 -1.36 -7.78
CA VAL A 418 5.37 -2.65 -8.37
C VAL A 418 5.11 -3.63 -7.24
N LEU A 419 3.91 -4.17 -7.14
CA LEU A 419 3.56 -5.17 -6.13
C LEU A 419 4.56 -6.34 -6.19
N PHE A 420 4.99 -6.82 -5.04
CA PHE A 420 6.02 -7.85 -4.87
C PHE A 420 7.46 -7.46 -5.25
N TYR A 421 7.71 -6.18 -5.61
CA TYR A 421 9.03 -5.68 -5.96
C TYR A 421 9.39 -4.40 -5.19
N PRO A 422 9.34 -4.41 -3.85
CA PRO A 422 9.86 -3.28 -3.10
C PRO A 422 11.35 -3.06 -3.46
N PRO A 423 11.84 -1.80 -3.41
CA PRO A 423 13.19 -1.48 -3.83
C PRO A 423 14.27 -2.16 -2.97
N ASP A 424 14.00 -2.31 -1.69
CA ASP A 424 14.89 -2.98 -0.71
C ASP A 424 14.10 -3.54 0.49
N VAL A 425 14.79 -3.93 1.55
CA VAL A 425 14.19 -4.52 2.76
C VAL A 425 13.37 -3.52 3.59
N ASN A 426 13.58 -2.21 3.39
CA ASN A 426 12.80 -1.16 4.06
C ASN A 426 11.43 -0.91 3.40
N GLY A 427 11.12 -1.57 2.28
CA GLY A 427 9.90 -1.30 1.52
C GLY A 427 9.99 -0.05 0.64
N TRP A 428 8.84 0.55 0.33
CA TRP A 428 8.76 1.82 -0.39
C TRP A 428 8.82 2.99 0.59
N THR A 429 9.56 4.03 0.24
CA THR A 429 9.67 5.25 1.08
C THR A 429 8.31 5.92 1.36
N GLY A 430 7.37 5.78 0.42
CA GLY A 430 6.02 6.30 0.61
C GLY A 430 5.89 7.83 0.56
N HIS A 431 4.72 8.34 0.96
CA HIS A 431 4.42 9.76 1.16
C HIS A 431 4.86 10.66 -0.01
N ARG A 432 5.65 11.68 0.27
CA ARG A 432 6.13 12.67 -0.73
C ARG A 432 7.00 12.08 -1.83
N SER A 433 7.58 10.90 -1.62
CA SER A 433 8.38 10.23 -2.65
C SER A 433 7.56 9.80 -3.87
N TRP A 434 6.23 9.66 -3.71
CA TRP A 434 5.30 9.35 -4.79
C TRP A 434 5.08 10.50 -5.77
N ILE A 435 5.45 11.74 -5.40
CA ILE A 435 5.23 12.94 -6.20
C ILE A 435 6.56 13.59 -6.57
N ASN A 436 6.85 13.64 -7.86
CA ASN A 436 8.01 14.31 -8.43
C ASN A 436 7.69 14.86 -9.83
N SER A 437 8.69 15.42 -10.52
CA SER A 437 8.52 16.02 -11.84
C SER A 437 8.12 15.05 -12.96
N ILE A 438 8.18 13.75 -12.73
CA ILE A 438 7.78 12.69 -13.66
C ILE A 438 6.44 12.11 -13.24
N THR A 439 6.32 11.71 -11.98
CA THR A 439 5.14 10.96 -11.51
C THR A 439 3.88 11.82 -11.41
N LEU A 440 3.99 13.11 -11.06
CA LEU A 440 2.81 13.99 -11.00
C LEU A 440 2.15 14.20 -12.37
N PRO A 441 2.87 14.51 -13.46
CA PRO A 441 2.27 14.53 -14.80
C PRO A 441 1.63 13.19 -15.21
N LEU A 442 2.28 12.04 -14.91
CA LEU A 442 1.73 10.73 -15.23
C LEU A 442 0.43 10.45 -14.47
N ARG A 443 0.34 10.82 -13.19
CA ARG A 443 -0.90 10.70 -12.41
C ARG A 443 -2.05 11.47 -13.05
N LYS A 444 -1.79 12.69 -13.51
CA LYS A 444 -2.78 13.52 -14.23
C LYS A 444 -3.18 12.94 -15.58
N LEU A 445 -2.22 12.39 -16.33
CA LEU A 445 -2.49 11.73 -17.61
C LEU A 445 -3.37 10.49 -17.42
N TYR A 446 -3.02 9.61 -16.49
CA TYR A 446 -3.76 8.37 -16.26
C TYR A 446 -5.17 8.64 -15.74
N ALA A 447 -5.33 9.64 -14.87
CA ALA A 447 -6.65 10.11 -14.48
C ALA A 447 -7.49 10.49 -15.70
N THR A 448 -6.94 11.28 -16.62
CA THR A 448 -7.65 11.66 -17.85
C THR A 448 -7.97 10.44 -18.73
N GLN A 449 -7.03 9.50 -18.90
CA GLN A 449 -7.23 8.31 -19.75
C GLN A 449 -8.36 7.40 -19.28
N PHE A 450 -8.54 7.22 -17.98
CA PHE A 450 -9.62 6.38 -17.46
C PHE A 450 -11.02 7.04 -17.56
N PHE A 451 -11.07 8.36 -17.54
CA PHE A 451 -12.33 9.11 -17.68
C PHE A 451 -12.64 9.51 -19.12
N ASP A 452 -11.63 9.53 -19.99
CA ASP A 452 -11.78 9.69 -21.44
C ASP A 452 -10.94 8.63 -22.17
N PRO A 453 -11.41 7.37 -22.25
CA PRO A 453 -10.65 6.27 -22.84
C PRO A 453 -10.30 6.45 -24.32
N LYS A 454 -10.98 7.36 -25.02
CA LYS A 454 -10.69 7.65 -26.44
C LYS A 454 -9.28 8.20 -26.66
N ILE A 455 -8.67 8.76 -25.60
CA ILE A 455 -7.27 9.26 -25.63
C ILE A 455 -6.27 8.11 -25.79
N ASP A 456 -6.58 6.90 -25.32
CA ASP A 456 -5.71 5.74 -25.43
C ASP A 456 -6.38 4.63 -26.28
N SER A 457 -5.91 4.47 -27.51
CA SER A 457 -6.48 3.51 -28.48
C SER A 457 -6.40 2.04 -28.03
N ARG A 458 -5.60 1.73 -27.01
CA ARG A 458 -5.53 0.39 -26.41
C ARG A 458 -6.77 0.06 -25.58
N LEU A 459 -7.47 1.06 -25.02
CA LEU A 459 -8.69 0.88 -24.25
C LEU A 459 -9.87 0.67 -25.21
N LYS A 460 -10.70 -0.32 -24.92
CA LYS A 460 -11.83 -0.74 -25.77
C LYS A 460 -13.18 -0.58 -25.07
N PHE A 461 -13.26 0.30 -24.09
CA PHE A 461 -14.49 0.66 -23.38
C PHE A 461 -14.78 2.14 -23.51
N GLU A 462 -15.99 2.55 -23.22
CA GLU A 462 -16.41 3.94 -23.17
C GLU A 462 -16.82 4.30 -21.75
N THR A 463 -16.53 5.53 -21.32
CA THR A 463 -17.00 6.06 -20.04
C THR A 463 -18.21 6.94 -20.29
N ASN A 464 -19.32 6.63 -19.64
CA ASN A 464 -20.50 7.48 -19.61
C ASN A 464 -20.43 8.36 -18.35
N LEU A 465 -19.96 9.59 -18.50
CA LEU A 465 -19.77 10.52 -17.39
C LEU A 465 -21.12 11.00 -16.82
N THR A 466 -22.14 11.16 -17.63
CA THR A 466 -23.51 11.49 -17.19
C THR A 466 -24.04 10.39 -16.28
N GLU A 467 -23.81 9.13 -16.64
CA GLU A 467 -24.21 7.97 -15.81
C GLU A 467 -23.50 7.95 -14.44
N LEU A 468 -22.22 8.36 -14.39
CA LEU A 468 -21.48 8.43 -13.12
C LEU A 468 -22.02 9.47 -12.15
N ILE A 469 -22.60 10.55 -12.65
CA ILE A 469 -23.07 11.67 -11.83
C ILE A 469 -24.58 11.69 -11.59
N LYS A 470 -25.36 10.90 -12.34
CA LYS A 470 -26.84 10.91 -12.22
C LYS A 470 -27.34 10.50 -10.83
N ASP A 471 -26.58 9.66 -10.12
CA ASP A 471 -26.90 9.15 -8.79
C ASP A 471 -26.45 10.09 -7.66
N LEU A 472 -25.81 11.23 -8.00
CA LEU A 472 -25.52 12.28 -7.03
C LEU A 472 -26.82 12.97 -6.58
N PRO A 473 -26.85 13.55 -5.36
CA PRO A 473 -28.09 14.14 -4.83
C PRO A 473 -28.69 15.26 -5.69
N ASN A 474 -27.84 16.09 -6.28
CA ASN A 474 -28.27 17.30 -6.96
C ASN A 474 -27.62 17.45 -8.36
N PRO A 475 -27.78 16.49 -9.28
CA PRO A 475 -27.08 16.49 -10.56
C PRO A 475 -27.51 17.65 -11.50
N ASN A 476 -28.69 18.22 -11.27
CA ASN A 476 -29.24 19.36 -12.03
C ASN A 476 -28.98 20.73 -11.38
N ASN A 477 -28.19 20.81 -10.32
CA ASN A 477 -27.75 22.06 -9.74
C ASN A 477 -26.23 22.16 -9.88
N ALA A 478 -25.73 23.08 -10.69
CA ALA A 478 -24.29 23.18 -11.03
C ALA A 478 -23.40 23.30 -9.79
N ARG A 479 -23.78 24.09 -8.80
CA ARG A 479 -23.00 24.34 -7.59
C ARG A 479 -23.01 23.12 -6.65
N GLU A 480 -24.17 22.55 -6.41
CA GLU A 480 -24.29 21.36 -5.57
C GLU A 480 -23.64 20.14 -6.22
N LEU A 481 -23.73 20.00 -7.55
CA LEU A 481 -23.00 18.98 -8.29
C LEU A 481 -21.48 19.08 -8.07
N VAL A 482 -20.92 20.28 -8.10
CA VAL A 482 -19.48 20.50 -7.82
C VAL A 482 -19.13 20.09 -6.39
N LYS A 483 -19.98 20.38 -5.40
CA LYS A 483 -19.76 19.97 -4.00
C LYS A 483 -19.88 18.45 -3.83
N ASP A 484 -20.86 17.82 -4.46
CA ASP A 484 -21.03 16.37 -4.43
C ASP A 484 -19.82 15.65 -5.06
N LEU A 485 -19.31 16.19 -6.17
CA LEU A 485 -18.07 15.69 -6.80
C LEU A 485 -16.84 15.91 -5.89
N ALA A 486 -16.74 17.04 -5.20
CA ALA A 486 -15.67 17.29 -4.24
C ALA A 486 -15.68 16.26 -3.09
N LEU A 487 -16.85 15.93 -2.57
CA LEU A 487 -17.00 14.89 -1.55
C LEU A 487 -16.51 13.52 -2.04
N VAL A 488 -16.90 13.11 -3.25
CA VAL A 488 -16.54 11.81 -3.83
C VAL A 488 -15.03 11.75 -4.15
N TYR A 489 -14.49 12.78 -4.82
CA TYR A 489 -13.12 12.75 -5.36
C TYR A 489 -12.06 13.28 -4.41
N PHE A 490 -12.39 14.10 -3.41
CA PHE A 490 -11.46 14.65 -2.45
C PHE A 490 -11.76 14.22 -1.01
N GLY A 491 -13.03 13.95 -0.67
CA GLY A 491 -13.47 13.60 0.69
C GLY A 491 -13.50 14.79 1.66
N PHE A 492 -13.37 16.03 1.13
CA PHE A 492 -13.42 17.26 1.90
C PHE A 492 -13.95 18.42 1.03
N PRO A 493 -14.56 19.46 1.64
CA PRO A 493 -15.02 20.62 0.92
C PRO A 493 -13.86 21.40 0.33
N LEU A 494 -14.06 21.96 -0.85
CA LEU A 494 -13.11 22.86 -1.48
C LEU A 494 -13.26 24.28 -0.93
N ALA A 495 -12.22 25.10 -1.11
CA ALA A 495 -12.34 26.53 -0.88
C ALA A 495 -13.36 27.14 -1.85
N GLU A 496 -14.13 28.11 -1.40
CA GLU A 496 -15.18 28.79 -2.19
C GLU A 496 -14.67 29.30 -3.56
N SER A 497 -13.45 29.82 -3.59
CA SER A 497 -12.81 30.28 -4.83
C SER A 497 -12.60 29.14 -5.85
N MET A 498 -12.31 27.93 -5.37
CA MET A 498 -12.17 26.75 -6.22
C MET A 498 -13.51 26.22 -6.65
N GLU A 499 -14.51 26.16 -5.76
CA GLU A 499 -15.88 25.78 -6.12
C GLU A 499 -16.42 26.69 -7.23
N ASN A 500 -16.29 28.02 -7.07
CA ASN A 500 -16.69 28.99 -8.09
C ASN A 500 -15.99 28.76 -9.42
N LYS A 501 -14.69 28.41 -9.39
CA LYS A 501 -13.94 28.09 -10.61
C LYS A 501 -14.41 26.81 -11.29
N LEU A 502 -14.74 25.78 -10.54
CA LEU A 502 -15.28 24.53 -11.09
C LEU A 502 -16.68 24.72 -11.67
N VAL A 503 -17.52 25.55 -11.05
CA VAL A 503 -18.83 25.93 -11.60
C VAL A 503 -18.66 26.71 -12.91
N GLU A 504 -17.75 27.69 -12.95
CA GLU A 504 -17.42 28.43 -14.19
C GLU A 504 -17.01 27.49 -15.33
N ILE A 505 -16.17 26.48 -15.01
CA ILE A 505 -15.74 25.46 -15.99
C ILE A 505 -16.90 24.60 -16.46
N LEU A 506 -17.76 24.14 -15.56
CA LEU A 506 -18.95 23.36 -15.90
C LEU A 506 -19.90 24.14 -16.80
N MET A 507 -20.07 25.43 -16.51
CA MET A 507 -21.01 26.27 -17.24
C MET A 507 -20.49 26.78 -18.59
N ASP A 508 -19.18 26.84 -18.80
CA ASP A 508 -18.55 27.28 -20.06
C ASP A 508 -19.14 28.61 -20.58
N GLY A 509 -19.31 29.56 -19.65
CA GLY A 509 -19.87 30.90 -19.95
C GLY A 509 -21.38 31.02 -19.92
N ALA A 510 -22.12 29.93 -19.71
CA ALA A 510 -23.58 30.00 -19.51
C ALA A 510 -23.93 30.36 -18.05
N SER A 511 -25.18 30.73 -17.79
CA SER A 511 -25.69 30.98 -16.43
C SER A 511 -25.81 29.65 -15.64
N GLU A 512 -25.58 29.69 -14.32
CA GLU A 512 -25.77 28.50 -13.45
C GLU A 512 -27.20 27.95 -13.51
N TYR A 513 -28.20 28.78 -13.81
CA TYR A 513 -29.61 28.39 -13.95
C TYR A 513 -29.91 27.60 -15.24
N ASP A 514 -28.98 27.65 -16.21
CA ASP A 514 -29.14 26.96 -17.50
C ASP A 514 -28.55 25.54 -17.46
N TRP A 515 -28.08 25.09 -16.28
CA TRP A 515 -27.53 23.75 -16.13
C TRP A 515 -28.63 22.69 -16.07
N ASP A 516 -28.60 21.75 -17.01
CA ASP A 516 -29.39 20.52 -17.01
C ASP A 516 -28.50 19.36 -17.50
N ILE A 517 -28.40 18.30 -16.70
CA ILE A 517 -27.61 17.10 -17.02
C ILE A 517 -28.08 16.42 -18.33
N ASN A 518 -29.34 16.61 -18.72
CA ASN A 518 -29.95 16.05 -19.94
C ASN A 518 -29.89 17.00 -21.16
N ALA A 519 -29.35 18.21 -20.99
CA ALA A 519 -29.23 19.17 -22.08
C ALA A 519 -28.22 18.70 -23.13
N GLU A 520 -28.45 19.10 -24.39
CA GLU A 520 -27.46 18.88 -25.45
C GLU A 520 -26.12 19.53 -25.08
N GLY A 521 -25.02 18.76 -25.17
CA GLY A 521 -23.67 19.20 -24.80
C GLY A 521 -23.32 19.06 -23.30
N ALA A 522 -24.23 18.57 -22.45
CA ALA A 522 -23.94 18.31 -21.05
C ALA A 522 -22.75 17.35 -20.87
N ASP A 523 -22.69 16.26 -21.64
CA ASP A 523 -21.57 15.31 -21.62
C ASP A 523 -20.22 15.98 -21.89
N TYR A 524 -20.16 16.92 -22.83
CA TYR A 524 -18.94 17.65 -23.14
C TYR A 524 -18.49 18.52 -21.96
N ARG A 525 -19.41 19.24 -21.33
CA ARG A 525 -19.14 20.10 -20.16
C ARG A 525 -18.69 19.26 -18.96
N ILE A 526 -19.35 18.13 -18.72
CA ILE A 526 -18.98 17.18 -17.66
C ILE A 526 -17.55 16.63 -17.93
N ASN A 527 -17.22 16.27 -19.16
CA ASN A 527 -15.90 15.78 -19.51
C ASN A 527 -14.80 16.82 -19.22
N ILE A 528 -15.03 18.09 -19.55
CA ILE A 528 -14.11 19.17 -19.23
C ILE A 528 -13.96 19.33 -17.72
N LEU A 529 -15.05 19.33 -16.98
CA LEU A 529 -15.04 19.41 -15.52
C LEU A 529 -14.22 18.28 -14.89
N PHE A 530 -14.44 17.03 -15.30
CA PHE A 530 -13.68 15.88 -14.81
C PHE A 530 -12.18 15.99 -15.13
N LYS A 531 -11.83 16.38 -16.36
CA LYS A 531 -10.44 16.62 -16.75
C LYS A 531 -9.75 17.67 -15.85
N TYR A 532 -10.51 18.65 -15.39
CA TYR A 532 -9.99 19.66 -14.45
C TYR A 532 -9.87 19.12 -13.02
N ILE A 533 -10.95 18.56 -12.47
CA ILE A 533 -11.00 17.99 -11.10
C ILE A 533 -9.87 17.00 -10.88
N LEU A 534 -9.69 16.04 -11.79
CA LEU A 534 -8.72 14.96 -11.63
C LEU A 534 -7.24 15.41 -11.78
N ARG A 535 -7.01 16.63 -12.29
CA ARG A 535 -5.68 17.25 -12.39
C ARG A 535 -5.34 18.17 -11.22
N LEU A 536 -6.30 18.44 -10.32
CA LEU A 536 -6.05 19.22 -9.12
C LEU A 536 -5.04 18.52 -8.19
N PRO A 537 -4.23 19.28 -7.42
CA PRO A 537 -3.39 18.71 -6.37
C PRO A 537 -4.19 17.88 -5.37
N GLU A 538 -5.40 18.32 -5.02
CA GLU A 538 -6.34 17.67 -4.11
C GLU A 538 -6.70 16.24 -4.56
N ALA A 539 -6.76 15.98 -5.85
CA ALA A 539 -7.04 14.65 -6.40
C ALA A 539 -5.90 13.62 -6.17
N GLN A 540 -4.73 14.07 -5.70
CA GLN A 540 -3.61 13.20 -5.33
C GLN A 540 -3.63 12.82 -3.84
N LEU A 541 -4.54 13.41 -3.07
CA LEU A 541 -4.58 13.34 -1.61
C LEU A 541 -5.80 12.53 -1.14
N ILE A 542 -5.62 11.93 0.02
CA ILE A 542 -6.68 11.20 0.75
C ILE A 542 -6.70 11.62 2.21
#